data_c50205876f940ce0b4fd8e310917b3fe
#
_entry.id   c50205876f940ce0b4fd8e310917b3fe
#
_cell.length_a   1.000
_cell.length_b   1.000
_cell.length_c   1.000
_cell.angle_alpha   90.00
_cell.angle_beta   90.00
_cell.angle_gamma   90.00
#
_symmetry.space_group_name_H-M   'P 1'
#
loop_
_entity.id
_entity.type
_entity.pdbx_description
1 polymer ?
#
loop_
_entity_poly.entity_id
_entity_poly.type
_entity_poly.pdbx_seq_one_letter_code
_entity_poly.pdbx_strand_id
1 'polypeptide(L)'
;MLSSDEAAPRARLILEALLRQPRPVRITLVVPQGALAMDLPAADEAISVQTESAPIHQARMLRHDAPDLALVLGAPLSTSVTEAAEGLALPVIWAEAVPLSERPGLLGRRERRRQLESLAHIFARDLDGMERLQAEGAPAERLTLGGMLTLPAEPLTCSEAERSSFAARIRTRPVWLAAALPETELETVLAAHRQALRHAHRMLLLLAPEDDQLGPAWADRLEAEGWRTARRSLEGEADEDVQIFIADDAQEYGLWYRLAPMTYMGGTLSGRSATPHDPLEAAALGSALVHGPVYAPHSETYSRLIAARASRALRNAGQLGDAVADLIAPDRAALLAQNAWGVSSGGAGFAEQIAATAIDVFDARAAEEG
;
A
#
# COMPACT_ATOMS: atom_id res chain seq x y z
N MET A 1 -15.10 -12.75 4.89
CA MET A 1 -15.51 -13.02 3.51
C MET A 1 -15.02 -11.85 2.69
N LEU A 2 -14.14 -12.11 1.73
CA LEU A 2 -13.82 -11.07 0.73
C LEU A 2 -15.06 -10.90 -0.15
N SER A 3 -15.37 -9.65 -0.55
CA SER A 3 -16.34 -9.42 -1.61
C SER A 3 -15.83 -10.12 -2.89
N SER A 4 -16.74 -10.51 -3.78
CA SER A 4 -16.38 -11.12 -5.08
C SER A 4 -15.40 -10.24 -5.86
N ASP A 5 -15.54 -8.92 -5.73
CA ASP A 5 -14.74 -7.92 -6.45
C ASP A 5 -13.30 -7.77 -5.91
N GLU A 6 -13.06 -8.11 -4.65
CA GLU A 6 -11.73 -8.03 -4.03
C GLU A 6 -10.92 -9.34 -4.12
N ALA A 7 -11.60 -10.48 -4.16
CA ALA A 7 -10.94 -11.79 -4.17
C ALA A 7 -10.19 -12.06 -5.49
N ALA A 8 -10.77 -11.63 -6.60
CA ALA A 8 -10.25 -11.85 -7.94
C ALA A 8 -8.87 -11.20 -8.18
N PRO A 9 -8.69 -9.89 -7.94
CA PRO A 9 -7.39 -9.23 -8.13
C PRO A 9 -6.28 -9.81 -7.26
N ARG A 10 -6.61 -10.20 -6.02
CA ARG A 10 -5.64 -10.79 -5.06
C ARG A 10 -5.19 -12.18 -5.50
N ALA A 11 -6.13 -13.02 -5.93
CA ALA A 11 -5.83 -14.34 -6.47
C ALA A 11 -4.92 -14.23 -7.71
N ARG A 12 -5.17 -13.28 -8.61
CA ARG A 12 -4.35 -13.05 -9.78
C ARG A 12 -2.88 -12.77 -9.43
N LEU A 13 -2.60 -11.91 -8.45
CA LEU A 13 -1.22 -11.60 -8.03
C LEU A 13 -0.47 -12.84 -7.57
N ILE A 14 -1.13 -13.73 -6.80
CA ILE A 14 -0.52 -14.98 -6.36
C ILE A 14 -0.33 -15.94 -7.53
N LEU A 15 -1.30 -16.07 -8.42
CA LEU A 15 -1.20 -16.92 -9.60
C LEU A 15 -0.02 -16.50 -10.48
N GLU A 16 0.11 -15.21 -10.78
CA GLU A 16 1.22 -14.67 -11.54
C GLU A 16 2.58 -14.92 -10.85
N ALA A 17 2.64 -14.78 -9.52
CA ALA A 17 3.85 -15.04 -8.76
C ALA A 17 4.23 -16.53 -8.76
N LEU A 18 3.26 -17.44 -8.63
CA LEU A 18 3.47 -18.89 -8.70
C LEU A 18 3.90 -19.34 -10.09
N LEU A 19 3.29 -18.80 -11.16
CA LEU A 19 3.64 -19.14 -12.54
C LEU A 19 5.04 -18.65 -12.94
N ARG A 20 5.55 -17.60 -12.30
CA ARG A 20 6.94 -17.13 -12.50
C ARG A 20 7.99 -17.99 -11.82
N GLN A 21 7.61 -18.89 -10.92
CA GLN A 21 8.54 -19.78 -10.26
C GLN A 21 9.15 -20.78 -11.28
N PRO A 22 10.40 -21.18 -11.13
CA PRO A 22 11.08 -22.07 -12.09
C PRO A 22 10.49 -23.49 -12.09
N ARG A 23 9.72 -23.85 -11.07
CA ARG A 23 9.07 -25.15 -10.94
C ARG A 23 7.67 -25.11 -11.55
N PRO A 24 7.33 -26.03 -12.46
CA PRO A 24 5.97 -26.14 -12.99
C PRO A 24 5.01 -26.57 -11.89
N VAL A 25 3.92 -25.83 -11.71
CA VAL A 25 2.86 -26.10 -10.74
C VAL A 25 1.51 -26.21 -11.46
N ARG A 26 0.65 -27.11 -10.99
CA ARG A 26 -0.76 -27.13 -11.40
C ARG A 26 -1.59 -26.52 -10.28
N ILE A 27 -2.42 -25.54 -10.60
CA ILE A 27 -3.15 -24.76 -9.62
C ILE A 27 -4.64 -25.00 -9.79
N THR A 28 -5.33 -25.40 -8.73
CA THR A 28 -6.79 -25.38 -8.66
C THR A 28 -7.21 -24.19 -7.80
N LEU A 29 -7.80 -23.17 -8.42
CA LEU A 29 -8.31 -21.99 -7.73
C LEU A 29 -9.75 -22.23 -7.31
N VAL A 30 -10.03 -22.17 -6.01
CA VAL A 30 -11.40 -22.28 -5.46
C VAL A 30 -11.87 -20.88 -5.05
N VAL A 31 -12.88 -20.35 -5.70
CA VAL A 31 -13.44 -19.02 -5.46
C VAL A 31 -14.89 -19.09 -4.98
N PRO A 32 -15.37 -18.10 -4.22
CA PRO A 32 -16.78 -18.02 -3.83
C PRO A 32 -17.71 -17.88 -5.05
N GLN A 33 -18.93 -18.40 -4.92
CA GLN A 33 -19.96 -18.20 -5.96
C GLN A 33 -20.20 -16.73 -6.20
N GLY A 34 -20.17 -16.29 -7.48
CA GLY A 34 -20.31 -14.89 -7.90
C GLY A 34 -18.99 -14.20 -8.22
N ALA A 35 -17.84 -14.78 -7.90
CA ALA A 35 -16.51 -14.22 -8.19
C ALA A 35 -16.01 -14.50 -9.63
N LEU A 36 -16.86 -14.95 -10.54
CA LEU A 36 -16.49 -15.49 -11.86
C LEU A 36 -16.11 -14.45 -12.93
N ALA A 37 -16.17 -13.15 -12.65
CA ALA A 37 -15.70 -12.12 -13.58
C ALA A 37 -14.18 -11.86 -13.41
N MET A 38 -13.39 -12.94 -13.39
CA MET A 38 -11.94 -12.81 -13.29
C MET A 38 -11.32 -12.80 -14.69
N ASP A 39 -10.63 -11.71 -14.99
CA ASP A 39 -9.66 -11.68 -16.07
C ASP A 39 -8.40 -12.42 -15.59
N LEU A 40 -8.46 -13.77 -15.65
CA LEU A 40 -7.33 -14.61 -15.32
C LEU A 40 -6.26 -14.48 -16.43
N PRO A 41 -4.96 -14.63 -16.09
CA PRO A 41 -3.93 -14.74 -17.12
C PRO A 41 -4.37 -15.80 -18.13
N ALA A 42 -4.29 -15.43 -19.41
CA ALA A 42 -4.84 -16.20 -20.54
C ALA A 42 -4.58 -17.71 -20.35
N ALA A 43 -5.65 -18.48 -20.51
CA ALA A 43 -5.79 -19.91 -20.28
C ALA A 43 -4.45 -20.67 -20.32
N ASP A 44 -3.75 -20.69 -19.20
CA ASP A 44 -2.64 -21.60 -18.98
C ASP A 44 -3.27 -22.96 -18.61
N GLU A 45 -2.93 -24.01 -19.31
CA GLU A 45 -3.38 -25.40 -19.01
C GLU A 45 -3.07 -25.80 -17.56
N ALA A 46 -2.19 -25.04 -16.88
CA ALA A 46 -1.83 -25.23 -15.50
C ALA A 46 -2.87 -24.74 -14.48
N ILE A 47 -3.88 -23.92 -14.88
CA ILE A 47 -4.86 -23.35 -13.96
C ILE A 47 -6.25 -23.90 -14.22
N SER A 48 -6.86 -24.47 -13.19
CA SER A 48 -8.28 -24.82 -13.17
C SER A 48 -9.01 -23.95 -12.13
N VAL A 49 -10.23 -23.51 -12.45
CA VAL A 49 -11.05 -22.71 -11.55
C VAL A 49 -12.30 -23.46 -11.16
N GLN A 50 -12.56 -23.52 -9.86
CA GLN A 50 -13.76 -24.13 -9.28
C GLN A 50 -14.46 -23.11 -8.38
N THR A 51 -15.79 -23.10 -8.37
CA THR A 51 -16.58 -22.21 -7.53
C THR A 51 -17.22 -22.98 -6.39
N GLU A 52 -16.82 -22.67 -5.16
CA GLU A 52 -17.39 -23.29 -3.97
C GLU A 52 -17.25 -22.38 -2.74
N SER A 53 -18.36 -22.12 -2.07
CA SER A 53 -18.38 -21.24 -0.90
C SER A 53 -18.49 -21.98 0.43
N ALA A 54 -19.04 -23.19 0.43
CA ALA A 54 -19.27 -23.94 1.68
C ALA A 54 -18.01 -24.67 2.15
N PRO A 55 -17.51 -24.41 3.37
CA PRO A 55 -16.28 -25.04 3.89
C PRO A 55 -16.31 -26.57 3.88
N ILE A 56 -17.49 -27.16 4.08
CA ILE A 56 -17.64 -28.62 4.06
C ILE A 56 -17.43 -29.22 2.66
N HIS A 57 -17.84 -28.49 1.62
CA HIS A 57 -17.60 -28.90 0.25
C HIS A 57 -16.15 -28.68 -0.14
N GLN A 58 -15.51 -27.58 0.29
CA GLN A 58 -14.08 -27.37 0.13
C GLN A 58 -13.27 -28.49 0.78
N ALA A 59 -13.63 -28.92 2.00
CA ALA A 59 -13.02 -30.07 2.66
C ALA A 59 -13.20 -31.39 1.88
N ARG A 60 -14.35 -31.58 1.19
CA ARG A 60 -14.57 -32.74 0.32
C ARG A 60 -13.71 -32.68 -0.95
N MET A 61 -13.56 -31.48 -1.53
CA MET A 61 -12.69 -31.27 -2.69
C MET A 61 -11.24 -31.60 -2.36
N LEU A 62 -10.70 -31.15 -1.22
CA LEU A 62 -9.36 -31.51 -0.78
C LEU A 62 -9.15 -33.02 -0.70
N ARG A 63 -10.14 -33.77 -0.20
CA ARG A 63 -10.05 -35.23 -0.14
C ARG A 63 -10.16 -35.92 -1.49
N HIS A 64 -10.86 -35.31 -2.44
CA HIS A 64 -11.03 -35.84 -3.79
C HIS A 64 -9.83 -35.57 -4.68
N ASP A 65 -9.37 -34.33 -4.69
CA ASP A 65 -8.31 -33.85 -5.58
C ASP A 65 -6.91 -34.15 -5.04
N ALA A 66 -6.80 -34.41 -3.71
CA ALA A 66 -5.57 -34.73 -3.00
C ALA A 66 -4.38 -33.85 -3.43
N PRO A 67 -4.48 -32.50 -3.28
CA PRO A 67 -3.41 -31.62 -3.70
C PRO A 67 -2.16 -31.80 -2.81
N ASP A 68 -1.02 -31.32 -3.29
CA ASP A 68 0.24 -31.39 -2.54
C ASP A 68 0.37 -30.26 -1.51
N LEU A 69 -0.33 -29.14 -1.72
CA LEU A 69 -0.35 -27.96 -0.84
C LEU A 69 -1.69 -27.23 -0.96
N ALA A 70 -2.18 -26.67 0.13
CA ALA A 70 -3.31 -25.78 0.15
C ALA A 70 -2.91 -24.35 0.60
N LEU A 71 -3.37 -23.34 -0.13
CA LEU A 71 -3.22 -21.94 0.22
C LEU A 71 -4.59 -21.33 0.52
N VAL A 72 -4.76 -20.80 1.73
CA VAL A 72 -5.95 -20.05 2.15
C VAL A 72 -5.62 -18.56 2.13
N LEU A 73 -6.41 -17.77 1.40
CA LEU A 73 -6.17 -16.33 1.24
C LEU A 73 -7.31 -15.51 1.86
N GLY A 74 -6.98 -14.65 2.81
CA GLY A 74 -7.86 -13.60 3.35
C GLY A 74 -9.19 -14.06 3.97
N ALA A 75 -9.46 -15.37 3.98
CA ALA A 75 -10.66 -15.94 4.55
C ALA A 75 -10.41 -16.45 5.97
N PRO A 76 -11.45 -16.48 6.83
CA PRO A 76 -11.35 -17.17 8.11
C PRO A 76 -10.99 -18.64 7.91
N LEU A 77 -10.07 -19.15 8.71
CA LEU A 77 -9.65 -20.53 8.65
C LEU A 77 -10.79 -21.46 9.14
N SER A 78 -11.26 -22.34 8.27
CA SER A 78 -12.37 -23.23 8.57
C SER A 78 -11.85 -24.51 9.23
N THR A 79 -12.50 -24.93 10.33
CA THR A 79 -12.20 -26.21 11.02
C THR A 79 -12.37 -27.41 10.08
N SER A 80 -13.39 -27.40 9.22
CA SER A 80 -13.61 -28.51 8.27
C SER A 80 -12.48 -28.66 7.26
N VAL A 81 -11.89 -27.54 6.82
CA VAL A 81 -10.77 -27.51 5.87
C VAL A 81 -9.49 -27.98 6.56
N THR A 82 -9.21 -27.48 7.77
CA THR A 82 -8.00 -27.86 8.51
C THR A 82 -8.02 -29.33 8.97
N GLU A 83 -9.16 -29.86 9.42
CA GLU A 83 -9.32 -31.28 9.73
C GLU A 83 -9.15 -32.18 8.48
N ALA A 84 -9.66 -31.72 7.32
CA ALA A 84 -9.44 -32.47 6.08
C ALA A 84 -7.96 -32.46 5.67
N ALA A 85 -7.28 -31.34 5.82
CA ALA A 85 -5.85 -31.20 5.53
C ALA A 85 -5.02 -32.07 6.49
N GLU A 86 -5.29 -32.04 7.80
CA GLU A 86 -4.63 -32.89 8.79
C GLU A 86 -4.79 -34.40 8.43
N GLY A 87 -6.00 -34.83 8.07
CA GLY A 87 -6.26 -36.21 7.66
C GLY A 87 -5.53 -36.69 6.41
N LEU A 88 -5.06 -35.73 5.57
CA LEU A 88 -4.28 -35.98 4.35
C LEU A 88 -2.78 -35.70 4.53
N ALA A 89 -2.35 -35.31 5.71
CA ALA A 89 -1.02 -34.74 5.95
C ALA A 89 -0.68 -33.61 4.95
N LEU A 90 -1.69 -32.83 4.54
CA LEU A 90 -1.60 -31.77 3.56
C LEU A 90 -1.08 -30.48 4.21
N PRO A 91 0.05 -29.92 3.80
CA PRO A 91 0.50 -28.62 4.30
C PRO A 91 -0.47 -27.51 3.88
N VAL A 92 -0.80 -26.63 4.82
CA VAL A 92 -1.66 -25.47 4.59
C VAL A 92 -0.89 -24.19 4.90
N ILE A 93 -0.87 -23.28 3.95
CA ILE A 93 -0.38 -21.90 4.14
C ILE A 93 -1.59 -20.99 4.29
N TRP A 94 -1.59 -20.14 5.30
CA TRP A 94 -2.63 -19.14 5.50
C TRP A 94 -2.08 -17.74 5.29
N ALA A 95 -2.41 -17.14 4.16
CA ALA A 95 -2.00 -15.78 3.79
C ALA A 95 -3.09 -14.76 4.13
N GLU A 96 -2.69 -13.54 4.43
CA GLU A 96 -3.55 -12.48 4.96
C GLU A 96 -4.34 -12.93 6.20
N ALA A 97 -3.68 -13.64 7.08
CA ALA A 97 -4.30 -14.23 8.25
C ALA A 97 -4.88 -13.15 9.18
N VAL A 98 -6.13 -13.35 9.60
CA VAL A 98 -6.85 -12.44 10.49
C VAL A 98 -7.19 -13.18 11.78
N PRO A 99 -6.86 -12.63 12.96
CA PRO A 99 -7.23 -13.22 14.24
C PRO A 99 -8.75 -13.28 14.41
N LEU A 100 -9.22 -14.11 15.34
CA LEU A 100 -10.64 -14.17 15.65
C LEU A 100 -11.15 -12.82 16.18
N SER A 101 -12.34 -12.39 15.74
CA SER A 101 -12.99 -11.17 16.21
C SER A 101 -13.36 -11.25 17.69
N GLU A 102 -13.74 -12.42 18.16
CA GLU A 102 -14.11 -12.69 19.54
C GLU A 102 -13.19 -13.74 20.17
N ARG A 103 -12.90 -13.57 21.47
CA ARG A 103 -12.09 -14.54 22.22
C ARG A 103 -12.89 -15.81 22.48
N PRO A 104 -12.47 -16.98 22.01
CA PRO A 104 -13.17 -18.23 22.26
C PRO A 104 -13.06 -18.64 23.75
N GLY A 105 -14.01 -19.42 24.22
CA GLY A 105 -13.93 -20.08 25.53
C GLY A 105 -12.78 -21.10 25.62
N LEU A 106 -12.57 -21.70 26.79
CA LEU A 106 -11.41 -22.57 27.04
C LEU A 106 -11.25 -23.73 26.03
N LEU A 107 -12.33 -24.39 25.66
CA LEU A 107 -12.31 -25.47 24.67
C LEU A 107 -11.97 -24.92 23.26
N GLY A 108 -12.59 -23.80 22.90
CA GLY A 108 -12.31 -23.16 21.60
C GLY A 108 -10.88 -22.64 21.50
N ARG A 109 -10.25 -22.24 22.61
CA ARG A 109 -8.81 -21.86 22.62
C ARG A 109 -7.89 -23.03 22.32
N ARG A 110 -8.18 -24.21 22.87
CA ARG A 110 -7.39 -25.42 22.59
C ARG A 110 -7.52 -25.84 21.12
N GLU A 111 -8.74 -25.81 20.63
CA GLU A 111 -9.02 -26.11 19.22
C GLU A 111 -8.34 -25.11 18.28
N ARG A 112 -8.45 -23.81 18.59
CA ARG A 112 -7.80 -22.75 17.81
C ARG A 112 -6.28 -22.90 17.79
N ARG A 113 -5.68 -23.17 18.94
CA ARG A 113 -4.24 -23.41 19.04
C ARG A 113 -3.81 -24.62 18.20
N ARG A 114 -4.50 -25.75 18.31
CA ARG A 114 -4.23 -26.93 17.49
C ARG A 114 -4.33 -26.62 16.00
N GLN A 115 -5.36 -25.88 15.61
CA GLN A 115 -5.56 -25.44 14.23
C GLN A 115 -4.38 -24.59 13.73
N LEU A 116 -3.88 -23.65 14.53
CA LEU A 116 -2.73 -22.81 14.16
C LEU A 116 -1.42 -23.60 14.13
N GLU A 117 -1.24 -24.55 15.04
CA GLU A 117 -0.08 -25.44 15.10
C GLU A 117 -0.03 -26.42 13.91
N SER A 118 -1.17 -26.76 13.29
CA SER A 118 -1.22 -27.64 12.10
C SER A 118 -0.84 -26.96 10.79
N LEU A 119 -0.76 -25.62 10.77
CA LEU A 119 -0.42 -24.89 9.55
C LEU A 119 1.07 -24.97 9.26
N ALA A 120 1.41 -25.08 7.96
CA ALA A 120 2.80 -25.05 7.50
C ALA A 120 3.40 -23.65 7.61
N HIS A 121 2.61 -22.61 7.28
CA HIS A 121 3.02 -21.22 7.41
C HIS A 121 1.83 -20.27 7.57
N ILE A 122 2.04 -19.14 8.27
CA ILE A 122 1.03 -18.12 8.53
C ILE A 122 1.62 -16.75 8.19
N PHE A 123 0.99 -16.04 7.27
CA PHE A 123 1.30 -14.66 6.98
C PHE A 123 0.23 -13.75 7.60
N ALA A 124 0.59 -13.05 8.67
CA ALA A 124 -0.30 -12.10 9.32
C ALA A 124 -0.52 -10.87 8.43
N ARG A 125 -1.74 -10.32 8.43
CA ARG A 125 -2.10 -9.14 7.64
C ARG A 125 -1.37 -7.87 8.09
N ASP A 126 -1.20 -7.69 9.41
CA ASP A 126 -0.60 -6.54 10.04
C ASP A 126 0.04 -6.91 11.38
N LEU A 127 0.71 -5.96 12.01
CA LEU A 127 1.41 -6.18 13.28
C LEU A 127 0.45 -6.54 14.43
N ASP A 128 -0.70 -5.88 14.54
CA ASP A 128 -1.72 -6.21 15.56
C ASP A 128 -2.25 -7.64 15.36
N GLY A 129 -2.53 -8.00 14.12
CA GLY A 129 -2.93 -9.35 13.74
C GLY A 129 -1.86 -10.38 14.09
N MET A 130 -0.60 -10.08 13.86
CA MET A 130 0.52 -10.96 14.18
C MET A 130 0.62 -11.18 15.70
N GLU A 131 0.58 -10.13 16.51
CA GLU A 131 0.60 -10.21 17.98
C GLU A 131 -0.58 -11.01 18.52
N ARG A 132 -1.77 -10.80 17.96
CA ARG A 132 -2.99 -11.52 18.36
C ARG A 132 -2.97 -12.99 17.96
N LEU A 133 -2.51 -13.33 16.76
CA LEU A 133 -2.35 -14.72 16.31
C LEU A 133 -1.33 -15.47 17.17
N GLN A 134 -0.24 -14.81 17.56
CA GLN A 134 0.74 -15.36 18.50
C GLN A 134 0.11 -15.62 19.88
N ALA A 135 -0.72 -14.70 20.38
CA ALA A 135 -1.47 -14.88 21.61
C ALA A 135 -2.57 -15.97 21.50
N GLU A 136 -3.09 -16.25 20.31
CA GLU A 136 -3.98 -17.36 20.01
C GLU A 136 -3.25 -18.72 19.94
N GLY A 137 -1.92 -18.73 19.88
CA GLY A 137 -1.07 -19.92 19.90
C GLY A 137 -0.40 -20.26 18.58
N ALA A 138 -0.33 -19.31 17.62
CA ALA A 138 0.45 -19.50 16.39
C ALA A 138 1.94 -19.68 16.72
N PRO A 139 2.62 -20.71 16.16
CA PRO A 139 4.05 -20.92 16.33
C PRO A 139 4.86 -19.75 15.76
N ALA A 140 5.77 -19.17 16.55
CA ALA A 140 6.54 -17.98 16.14
C ALA A 140 7.40 -18.26 14.90
N GLU A 141 7.92 -19.46 14.76
CA GLU A 141 8.78 -19.89 13.65
C GLU A 141 8.00 -20.04 12.32
N ARG A 142 6.68 -20.14 12.37
CA ARG A 142 5.80 -20.27 11.21
C ARG A 142 4.94 -19.03 10.96
N LEU A 143 5.14 -17.98 11.78
CA LEU A 143 4.35 -16.75 11.72
C LEU A 143 5.24 -15.60 11.26
N THR A 144 4.89 -15.02 10.11
CA THR A 144 5.58 -13.83 9.56
C THR A 144 4.59 -12.72 9.25
N LEU A 145 5.09 -11.50 9.29
CA LEU A 145 4.34 -10.35 8.82
C LEU A 145 4.33 -10.36 7.29
N GLY A 146 3.16 -10.53 6.69
CA GLY A 146 2.99 -10.53 5.24
C GLY A 146 2.50 -9.18 4.73
N GLY A 147 1.28 -8.85 5.05
CA GLY A 147 0.58 -7.69 4.52
C GLY A 147 -0.76 -8.07 3.89
N MET A 148 -1.26 -7.19 3.06
CA MET A 148 -2.48 -7.40 2.29
C MET A 148 -2.18 -7.28 0.79
N LEU A 149 -2.63 -8.26 0.02
CA LEU A 149 -2.56 -8.21 -1.44
C LEU A 149 -3.59 -7.20 -1.96
N THR A 150 -3.13 -6.26 -2.73
CA THR A 150 -3.99 -5.27 -3.41
C THR A 150 -3.42 -5.06 -4.81
N LEU A 151 -4.23 -4.59 -5.74
CA LEU A 151 -3.67 -4.19 -7.03
C LEU A 151 -2.62 -3.10 -6.83
N PRO A 152 -1.48 -3.20 -7.52
CA PRO A 152 -0.51 -2.12 -7.52
C PRO A 152 -1.16 -0.82 -8.02
N ALA A 153 -0.82 0.31 -7.40
CA ALA A 153 -1.19 1.60 -7.95
C ALA A 153 -0.46 1.80 -9.29
N GLU A 154 -1.19 2.13 -10.33
CA GLU A 154 -0.55 2.49 -11.60
C GLU A 154 0.19 3.82 -11.45
N PRO A 155 1.51 3.84 -11.70
CA PRO A 155 2.27 5.06 -11.55
C PRO A 155 1.81 6.11 -12.58
N LEU A 156 1.47 7.31 -12.11
CA LEU A 156 1.16 8.41 -13.00
C LEU A 156 2.35 8.69 -13.93
N THR A 157 2.06 8.91 -15.20
CA THR A 157 3.07 9.20 -16.22
C THR A 157 3.55 10.64 -16.16
N CYS A 158 4.74 10.92 -16.65
CA CYS A 158 5.23 12.28 -16.93
C CYS A 158 6.20 12.26 -18.11
N SER A 159 6.47 13.41 -18.68
CA SER A 159 7.53 13.59 -19.66
C SER A 159 8.89 13.50 -18.95
N GLU A 160 9.72 12.51 -19.34
CA GLU A 160 11.07 12.37 -18.76
C GLU A 160 11.99 13.55 -19.14
N ALA A 161 11.78 14.14 -20.33
CA ALA A 161 12.51 15.34 -20.76
C ALA A 161 12.21 16.53 -19.85
N GLU A 162 10.92 16.77 -19.53
CA GLU A 162 10.50 17.85 -18.62
C GLU A 162 10.98 17.59 -17.20
N ARG A 163 10.83 16.36 -16.71
CA ARG A 163 11.35 15.98 -15.38
C ARG A 163 12.85 16.27 -15.26
N SER A 164 13.63 15.88 -16.27
CA SER A 164 15.07 16.08 -16.28
C SER A 164 15.45 17.56 -16.37
N SER A 165 14.73 18.32 -17.19
CA SER A 165 14.92 19.78 -17.32
C SER A 165 14.64 20.49 -16.01
N PHE A 166 13.48 20.24 -15.41
CA PHE A 166 13.08 20.85 -14.13
C PHE A 166 14.04 20.44 -12.99
N ALA A 167 14.42 19.16 -12.91
CA ALA A 167 15.38 18.67 -11.93
C ALA A 167 16.76 19.37 -12.07
N ALA A 168 17.23 19.62 -13.30
CA ALA A 168 18.46 20.32 -13.54
C ALA A 168 18.42 21.79 -13.05
N ARG A 169 17.27 22.45 -13.12
CA ARG A 169 17.08 23.83 -12.62
C ARG A 169 17.03 23.91 -11.11
N ILE A 170 16.25 23.02 -10.46
CA ILE A 170 16.17 23.00 -9.00
C ILE A 170 17.45 22.47 -8.34
N ARG A 171 18.26 21.70 -9.08
CA ARG A 171 19.56 21.16 -8.63
C ARG A 171 19.46 20.41 -7.29
N THR A 172 20.29 20.84 -6.32
CA THR A 172 20.36 20.23 -4.96
C THR A 172 19.49 20.94 -3.94
N ARG A 173 18.51 21.74 -4.38
CA ARG A 173 17.56 22.40 -3.47
C ARG A 173 16.67 21.34 -2.83
N PRO A 174 16.41 21.39 -1.51
CA PRO A 174 15.34 20.63 -0.94
C PRO A 174 13.99 21.06 -1.54
N VAL A 175 13.15 20.10 -1.87
CA VAL A 175 11.83 20.32 -2.48
C VAL A 175 10.78 19.59 -1.66
N TRP A 176 9.63 20.18 -1.49
CA TRP A 176 8.43 19.51 -1.00
C TRP A 176 7.19 19.99 -1.75
N LEU A 177 6.19 19.12 -1.80
CA LEU A 177 4.95 19.34 -2.49
C LEU A 177 3.79 19.47 -1.48
N ALA A 178 2.95 20.49 -1.68
CA ALA A 178 1.60 20.52 -1.12
C ALA A 178 0.63 20.18 -2.25
N ALA A 179 0.14 18.93 -2.27
CA ALA A 179 -0.66 18.39 -3.37
C ALA A 179 -2.15 18.61 -3.15
N ALA A 180 -2.88 18.97 -4.19
CA ALA A 180 -4.33 19.18 -4.21
C ALA A 180 -4.79 20.06 -3.02
N LEU A 181 -4.11 21.20 -2.85
CA LEU A 181 -4.28 22.03 -1.67
C LEU A 181 -5.55 22.88 -1.76
N PRO A 182 -6.52 22.72 -0.82
CA PRO A 182 -7.64 23.61 -0.72
C PRO A 182 -7.23 24.97 -0.14
N GLU A 183 -7.91 26.04 -0.54
CA GLU A 183 -7.62 27.41 -0.08
C GLU A 183 -7.63 27.51 1.47
N THR A 184 -8.46 26.72 2.13
CA THR A 184 -8.57 26.71 3.60
C THR A 184 -7.29 26.24 4.31
N GLU A 185 -6.38 25.57 3.63
CA GLU A 185 -5.12 25.08 4.19
C GLU A 185 -3.89 25.88 3.73
N LEU A 186 -4.05 26.86 2.83
CA LEU A 186 -2.96 27.64 2.27
C LEU A 186 -2.10 28.29 3.35
N GLU A 187 -2.70 28.99 4.32
CA GLU A 187 -1.97 29.63 5.42
C GLU A 187 -1.15 28.65 6.27
N THR A 188 -1.69 27.46 6.48
CA THR A 188 -0.97 26.40 7.21
C THR A 188 0.27 25.96 6.47
N VAL A 189 0.16 25.76 5.15
CA VAL A 189 1.28 25.38 4.28
C VAL A 189 2.32 26.47 4.21
N LEU A 190 1.91 27.74 4.08
CA LEU A 190 2.83 28.89 4.07
C LEU A 190 3.57 29.05 5.40
N ALA A 191 2.88 28.86 6.52
CA ALA A 191 3.50 28.88 7.84
C ALA A 191 4.54 27.76 8.00
N ALA A 192 4.22 26.54 7.54
CA ALA A 192 5.13 25.41 7.53
C ALA A 192 6.35 25.67 6.64
N HIS A 193 6.15 26.28 5.45
CA HIS A 193 7.24 26.61 4.55
C HIS A 193 8.16 27.70 5.14
N ARG A 194 7.59 28.74 5.76
CA ARG A 194 8.39 29.75 6.52
C ARG A 194 9.24 29.11 7.61
N GLN A 195 8.70 28.12 8.32
CA GLN A 195 9.44 27.37 9.33
C GLN A 195 10.57 26.53 8.70
N ALA A 196 10.29 25.80 7.62
CA ALA A 196 11.26 24.97 6.92
C ALA A 196 12.42 25.78 6.33
N LEU A 197 12.19 27.00 5.83
CA LEU A 197 13.20 27.91 5.33
C LEU A 197 14.25 28.32 6.39
N ARG A 198 13.95 28.20 7.68
CA ARG A 198 14.94 28.45 8.76
C ARG A 198 15.99 27.33 8.80
N HIS A 199 15.66 26.13 8.35
CA HIS A 199 16.54 24.96 8.30
C HIS A 199 17.20 24.79 6.93
N ALA A 200 16.48 25.16 5.87
CA ALA A 200 16.93 25.05 4.48
C ALA A 200 16.51 26.28 3.68
N HIS A 201 17.30 27.36 3.76
CA HIS A 201 17.00 28.68 3.19
C HIS A 201 16.75 28.69 1.67
N ARG A 202 17.16 27.65 0.95
CA ARG A 202 16.92 27.49 -0.49
C ARG A 202 15.78 26.50 -0.81
N MET A 203 15.02 26.08 0.19
CA MET A 203 13.93 25.11 -0.01
C MET A 203 12.89 25.66 -0.99
N LEU A 204 12.43 24.81 -1.89
CA LEU A 204 11.34 25.08 -2.83
C LEU A 204 10.06 24.41 -2.36
N LEU A 205 8.97 25.16 -2.33
CA LEU A 205 7.63 24.63 -2.22
C LEU A 205 7.02 24.52 -3.62
N LEU A 206 6.65 23.32 -4.02
CA LEU A 206 5.72 23.08 -5.11
C LEU A 206 4.30 23.15 -4.52
N LEU A 207 3.54 24.13 -4.95
CA LEU A 207 2.21 24.41 -4.43
C LEU A 207 1.17 24.08 -5.50
N ALA A 208 0.57 22.91 -5.42
CA ALA A 208 -0.46 22.47 -6.36
C ALA A 208 -1.86 22.72 -5.75
N PRO A 209 -2.60 23.71 -6.25
CA PRO A 209 -3.96 23.97 -5.79
C PRO A 209 -4.90 22.80 -6.17
N GLU A 210 -5.98 22.61 -5.43
CA GLU A 210 -7.03 21.65 -5.79
C GLU A 210 -7.83 22.09 -7.03
N ASP A 211 -7.83 23.38 -7.32
CA ASP A 211 -8.41 24.01 -8.51
C ASP A 211 -7.35 24.91 -9.14
N ASP A 212 -6.94 24.59 -10.37
CA ASP A 212 -5.91 25.35 -11.10
C ASP A 212 -6.27 26.83 -11.28
N GLN A 213 -7.55 27.17 -11.30
CA GLN A 213 -8.05 28.53 -11.40
C GLN A 213 -7.67 29.40 -10.20
N LEU A 214 -7.29 28.80 -9.07
CA LEU A 214 -6.76 29.53 -7.90
C LEU A 214 -5.33 30.03 -8.12
N GLY A 215 -4.58 29.45 -9.05
CA GLY A 215 -3.18 29.75 -9.31
C GLY A 215 -2.89 31.25 -9.50
N PRO A 216 -3.60 31.99 -10.38
CA PRO A 216 -3.39 33.41 -10.57
C PRO A 216 -3.59 34.23 -9.29
N ALA A 217 -4.70 34.04 -8.60
CA ALA A 217 -5.04 34.78 -7.38
C ALA A 217 -4.04 34.49 -6.25
N TRP A 218 -3.57 33.24 -6.15
CA TRP A 218 -2.52 32.87 -5.17
C TRP A 218 -1.18 33.51 -5.51
N ALA A 219 -0.78 33.58 -6.79
CA ALA A 219 0.44 34.25 -7.21
C ALA A 219 0.44 35.71 -6.80
N ASP A 220 -0.62 36.45 -7.19
CA ASP A 220 -0.76 37.90 -6.88
C ASP A 220 -0.71 38.13 -5.35
N ARG A 221 -1.39 37.30 -4.59
CA ARG A 221 -1.41 37.36 -3.12
C ARG A 221 -0.02 37.11 -2.53
N LEU A 222 0.64 36.03 -2.94
CA LEU A 222 1.93 35.62 -2.41
C LEU A 222 3.03 36.65 -2.75
N GLU A 223 3.00 37.22 -3.95
CA GLU A 223 3.91 38.32 -4.35
C GLU A 223 3.69 39.59 -3.50
N ALA A 224 2.44 39.94 -3.23
CA ALA A 224 2.09 41.02 -2.33
C ALA A 224 2.58 40.81 -0.88
N GLU A 225 2.66 39.55 -0.45
CA GLU A 225 3.24 39.11 0.85
C GLU A 225 4.78 39.05 0.82
N GLY A 226 5.42 39.29 -0.33
CA GLY A 226 6.87 39.34 -0.49
C GLY A 226 7.54 37.99 -0.83
N TRP A 227 6.76 36.97 -1.23
CA TRP A 227 7.30 35.73 -1.74
C TRP A 227 7.79 35.87 -3.19
N ARG A 228 8.85 35.17 -3.54
CA ARG A 228 9.26 35.01 -4.94
C ARG A 228 8.54 33.77 -5.50
N THR A 229 7.58 34.05 -6.37
CA THR A 229 6.72 33.02 -6.96
C THR A 229 7.02 32.85 -8.45
N ALA A 230 6.61 31.69 -8.98
CA ALA A 230 6.48 31.44 -10.41
C ALA A 230 5.32 30.46 -10.60
N ARG A 231 4.75 30.44 -11.79
CA ARG A 231 3.60 29.58 -12.13
C ARG A 231 3.92 28.64 -13.27
N ARG A 232 3.47 27.40 -13.17
CA ARG A 232 3.65 26.40 -14.25
C ARG A 232 3.06 26.88 -15.57
N SER A 233 1.86 27.42 -15.53
CA SER A 233 1.12 27.88 -16.70
C SER A 233 1.75 29.09 -17.43
N LEU A 234 2.66 29.86 -16.80
CA LEU A 234 3.32 31.02 -17.36
C LEU A 234 4.81 30.81 -17.63
N GLU A 235 5.56 30.42 -16.60
CA GLU A 235 7.02 30.32 -16.66
C GLU A 235 7.52 28.93 -17.04
N GLY A 236 6.66 27.92 -16.89
CA GLY A 236 6.98 26.53 -17.17
C GLY A 236 7.87 25.86 -16.13
N GLU A 237 8.92 26.49 -15.65
CA GLU A 237 9.88 25.93 -14.70
C GLU A 237 10.30 26.96 -13.64
N ALA A 238 10.74 26.49 -12.46
CA ALA A 238 11.20 27.34 -11.38
C ALA A 238 12.66 27.78 -11.56
N ASP A 239 12.94 29.07 -11.51
CA ASP A 239 14.30 29.60 -11.43
C ASP A 239 14.88 29.45 -10.01
N GLU A 240 16.21 29.69 -9.88
CA GLU A 240 16.95 29.48 -8.63
C GLU A 240 16.44 30.33 -7.46
N ASP A 241 15.86 31.49 -7.73
CA ASP A 241 15.36 32.43 -6.72
C ASP A 241 13.91 32.18 -6.28
N VAL A 242 13.15 31.38 -7.02
CA VAL A 242 11.74 31.06 -6.71
C VAL A 242 11.67 30.32 -5.39
N GLN A 243 10.80 30.76 -4.49
CA GLN A 243 10.56 30.13 -3.19
C GLN A 243 9.32 29.23 -3.22
N ILE A 244 8.31 29.67 -3.96
CA ILE A 244 7.05 28.95 -4.13
C ILE A 244 6.77 28.86 -5.62
N PHE A 245 6.69 27.64 -6.12
CA PHE A 245 6.29 27.36 -7.50
C PHE A 245 4.85 26.84 -7.50
N ILE A 246 3.95 27.60 -8.10
CA ILE A 246 2.55 27.24 -8.20
C ILE A 246 2.39 26.28 -9.37
N ALA A 247 2.11 25.04 -9.04
CA ALA A 247 1.89 23.93 -9.99
C ALA A 247 0.40 23.92 -10.41
N ASP A 248 0.02 24.94 -11.18
CA ASP A 248 -1.35 25.17 -11.65
C ASP A 248 -1.62 24.44 -12.97
N ASP A 249 -1.30 23.15 -13.00
CA ASP A 249 -1.65 22.18 -14.03
C ASP A 249 -1.99 20.83 -13.35
N ALA A 250 -3.29 20.55 -13.23
CA ALA A 250 -3.81 19.38 -12.53
C ALA A 250 -3.40 18.04 -13.15
N GLN A 251 -2.96 18.02 -14.40
CA GLN A 251 -2.61 16.78 -15.09
C GLN A 251 -1.17 16.33 -14.85
N GLU A 252 -0.34 17.16 -14.22
CA GLU A 252 1.09 16.91 -14.08
C GLU A 252 1.52 16.32 -12.73
N TYR A 253 0.61 15.74 -11.92
CA TYR A 253 0.98 15.14 -10.64
C TYR A 253 2.04 14.05 -10.78
N GLY A 254 2.09 13.35 -11.90
CA GLY A 254 3.16 12.41 -12.21
C GLY A 254 4.55 13.04 -12.23
N LEU A 255 4.66 14.32 -12.60
CA LEU A 255 5.89 15.10 -12.55
C LEU A 255 6.18 15.58 -11.12
N TRP A 256 5.19 16.17 -10.46
CA TRP A 256 5.37 16.79 -9.14
C TRP A 256 5.77 15.78 -8.07
N TYR A 257 5.14 14.61 -8.03
CA TYR A 257 5.49 13.54 -7.09
C TYR A 257 6.91 13.00 -7.30
N ARG A 258 7.43 12.99 -8.55
CA ARG A 258 8.82 12.57 -8.83
C ARG A 258 9.86 13.64 -8.49
N LEU A 259 9.49 14.91 -8.51
CA LEU A 259 10.38 16.02 -8.18
C LEU A 259 10.43 16.29 -6.67
N ALA A 260 9.40 15.95 -5.94
CA ALA A 260 9.27 16.20 -4.50
C ALA A 260 9.53 14.93 -3.67
N PRO A 261 10.68 14.86 -2.95
CA PRO A 261 10.95 13.74 -2.03
C PRO A 261 9.94 13.58 -0.90
N MET A 262 9.15 14.62 -0.61
CA MET A 262 8.07 14.58 0.38
C MET A 262 6.86 15.36 -0.13
N THR A 263 5.67 14.82 0.17
CA THR A 263 4.38 15.39 -0.23
C THR A 263 3.44 15.49 0.95
N TYR A 264 2.90 16.68 1.17
CA TYR A 264 1.73 16.89 2.01
C TYR A 264 0.45 16.71 1.19
N MET A 265 -0.44 15.83 1.64
CA MET A 265 -1.72 15.57 1.01
C MET A 265 -2.76 16.60 1.47
N GLY A 266 -3.10 17.52 0.58
CA GLY A 266 -4.03 18.62 0.86
C GLY A 266 -5.42 18.12 1.23
N GLY A 267 -6.16 18.93 1.98
CA GLY A 267 -7.51 18.61 2.46
C GLY A 267 -7.56 17.67 3.67
N THR A 268 -6.44 17.01 4.00
CA THR A 268 -6.39 16.04 5.09
C THR A 268 -6.35 16.66 6.50
N LEU A 269 -6.04 17.93 6.62
CA LEU A 269 -6.15 18.68 7.89
C LEU A 269 -7.52 19.27 8.10
N SER A 270 -8.12 19.87 7.07
CA SER A 270 -9.43 20.55 7.15
C SER A 270 -10.61 19.62 6.91
N GLY A 271 -10.42 18.53 6.19
CA GLY A 271 -11.49 17.69 5.67
C GLY A 271 -12.33 18.37 4.57
N ARG A 272 -11.79 19.42 3.96
CA ARG A 272 -12.46 20.24 2.96
C ARG A 272 -11.71 20.23 1.64
N SER A 273 -11.60 19.08 1.02
CA SER A 273 -11.11 18.96 -0.37
C SER A 273 -12.26 18.54 -1.27
N ALA A 274 -12.40 19.21 -2.40
CA ALA A 274 -13.34 18.83 -3.46
C ALA A 274 -12.80 17.66 -4.29
N THR A 275 -11.48 17.55 -4.42
CA THR A 275 -10.78 16.56 -5.24
C THR A 275 -9.64 15.89 -4.45
N PRO A 276 -9.96 15.09 -3.42
CA PRO A 276 -8.91 14.43 -2.63
C PRO A 276 -8.17 13.40 -3.49
N HIS A 277 -6.85 13.52 -3.54
CA HIS A 277 -5.99 12.59 -4.28
C HIS A 277 -5.73 11.30 -3.51
N ASP A 278 -5.56 10.19 -4.26
CA ASP A 278 -5.15 8.92 -3.67
C ASP A 278 -3.68 9.01 -3.20
N PRO A 279 -3.39 8.80 -1.91
CA PRO A 279 -2.02 8.85 -1.41
C PRO A 279 -1.10 7.78 -2.05
N LEU A 280 -1.66 6.71 -2.64
CA LEU A 280 -0.86 5.71 -3.35
C LEU A 280 -0.22 6.25 -4.64
N GLU A 281 -0.75 7.30 -5.24
CA GLU A 281 -0.13 7.95 -6.40
C GLU A 281 1.26 8.51 -6.06
N ALA A 282 1.35 9.27 -4.97
CA ALA A 282 2.61 9.81 -4.48
C ALA A 282 3.55 8.72 -3.96
N ALA A 283 2.99 7.72 -3.25
CA ALA A 283 3.72 6.56 -2.73
C ALA A 283 4.37 5.74 -3.85
N ALA A 284 3.65 5.48 -4.94
CA ALA A 284 4.15 4.73 -6.09
C ALA A 284 5.32 5.45 -6.81
N LEU A 285 5.43 6.76 -6.64
CA LEU A 285 6.45 7.59 -7.26
C LEU A 285 7.60 7.96 -6.31
N GLY A 286 7.63 7.35 -5.12
CA GLY A 286 8.75 7.47 -4.19
C GLY A 286 8.75 8.75 -3.35
N SER A 287 7.60 9.39 -3.18
CA SER A 287 7.47 10.55 -2.30
C SER A 287 7.06 10.14 -0.88
N ALA A 288 7.72 10.69 0.14
CA ALA A 288 7.37 10.50 1.54
C ALA A 288 6.07 11.24 1.88
N LEU A 289 5.10 10.54 2.45
CA LEU A 289 3.75 11.07 2.68
C LEU A 289 3.59 11.76 4.02
N VAL A 290 3.02 12.96 4.01
CA VAL A 290 2.57 13.70 5.20
C VAL A 290 1.07 14.00 5.05
N HIS A 291 0.29 13.75 6.08
CA HIS A 291 -1.16 13.96 6.03
C HIS A 291 -1.75 14.34 7.39
N GLY A 292 -2.90 14.99 7.37
CA GLY A 292 -3.71 15.29 8.56
C GLY A 292 -4.55 14.09 9.04
N PRO A 293 -5.46 14.29 10.00
CA PRO A 293 -6.27 13.23 10.59
C PRO A 293 -7.56 12.90 9.81
N VAL A 294 -7.85 13.60 8.71
CA VAL A 294 -9.07 13.40 7.93
C VAL A 294 -8.74 12.62 6.66
N TYR A 295 -9.27 11.42 6.52
CA TYR A 295 -8.83 10.44 5.54
C TYR A 295 -9.84 10.15 4.41
N ALA A 296 -11.07 10.65 4.51
CA ALA A 296 -12.07 10.39 3.48
C ALA A 296 -11.68 11.04 2.13
N PRO A 297 -11.91 10.35 1.02
CA PRO A 297 -12.51 9.03 0.88
C PRO A 297 -11.53 7.84 1.03
N HIS A 298 -10.23 8.08 1.22
CA HIS A 298 -9.15 7.07 1.19
C HIS A 298 -8.81 6.48 2.58
N SER A 299 -9.81 6.33 3.46
CA SER A 299 -9.60 5.92 4.87
C SER A 299 -8.90 4.58 5.02
N GLU A 300 -9.19 3.60 4.18
CA GLU A 300 -8.53 2.30 4.20
C GLU A 300 -7.07 2.41 3.80
N THR A 301 -6.77 3.16 2.75
CA THR A 301 -5.41 3.41 2.27
C THR A 301 -4.55 4.07 3.34
N TYR A 302 -5.05 5.13 3.98
CA TYR A 302 -4.32 5.79 5.08
C TYR A 302 -4.11 4.87 6.27
N SER A 303 -5.10 4.04 6.62
CA SER A 303 -4.95 3.04 7.69
C SER A 303 -3.83 2.06 7.40
N ARG A 304 -3.71 1.59 6.16
CA ARG A 304 -2.62 0.71 5.71
C ARG A 304 -1.25 1.42 5.75
N LEU A 305 -1.18 2.65 5.27
CA LEU A 305 0.05 3.46 5.31
C LEU A 305 0.53 3.70 6.74
N ILE A 306 -0.38 4.00 7.66
CA ILE A 306 -0.07 4.21 9.08
C ILE A 306 0.41 2.90 9.72
N ALA A 307 -0.28 1.78 9.49
CA ALA A 307 0.10 0.46 10.01
C ALA A 307 1.48 0.01 9.52
N ALA A 308 1.82 0.33 8.26
CA ALA A 308 3.12 0.06 7.67
C ALA A 308 4.21 1.07 8.05
N ARG A 309 3.91 2.08 8.88
CA ARG A 309 4.81 3.23 9.16
C ARG A 309 5.31 3.90 7.88
N ALA A 310 4.42 4.01 6.92
CA ALA A 310 4.65 4.49 5.57
C ALA A 310 4.22 5.95 5.35
N SER A 311 3.74 6.61 6.40
CA SER A 311 3.32 8.00 6.35
C SER A 311 3.57 8.72 7.68
N ARG A 312 3.71 10.05 7.60
CA ARG A 312 3.79 10.94 8.75
C ARG A 312 2.41 11.53 9.02
N ALA A 313 1.66 10.92 9.94
CA ALA A 313 0.37 11.42 10.36
C ALA A 313 0.53 12.63 11.30
N LEU A 314 -0.18 13.70 11.01
CA LEU A 314 -0.29 14.91 11.83
C LEU A 314 -1.56 14.86 12.68
N ARG A 315 -1.49 15.37 13.89
CA ARG A 315 -2.65 15.52 14.77
C ARG A 315 -3.39 16.85 14.57
N ASN A 316 -2.66 17.86 14.12
CA ASN A 316 -3.19 19.20 13.87
C ASN A 316 -2.24 19.99 12.93
N ALA A 317 -2.73 21.13 12.45
CA ALA A 317 -2.02 22.01 11.52
C ALA A 317 -0.66 22.49 12.04
N GLY A 318 -0.50 22.72 13.34
CA GLY A 318 0.75 23.21 13.94
C GLY A 318 1.93 22.26 13.81
N GLN A 319 1.68 20.98 13.52
CA GLN A 319 2.74 19.97 13.36
C GLN A 319 3.30 19.89 11.95
N LEU A 320 2.70 20.54 10.94
CA LEU A 320 3.13 20.41 9.55
C LEU A 320 4.56 20.94 9.36
N GLY A 321 4.89 22.09 9.95
CA GLY A 321 6.21 22.67 9.85
C GLY A 321 7.31 21.78 10.44
N ASP A 322 7.05 21.14 11.58
CA ASP A 322 7.98 20.20 12.20
C ASP A 322 8.14 18.93 11.35
N ALA A 323 7.04 18.43 10.76
CA ALA A 323 7.09 17.26 9.89
C ALA A 323 7.92 17.53 8.62
N VAL A 324 7.72 18.70 7.97
CA VAL A 324 8.52 19.12 6.82
C VAL A 324 9.98 19.28 7.20
N ALA A 325 10.28 19.95 8.32
CA ALA A 325 11.64 20.15 8.81
C ALA A 325 12.36 18.81 9.13
N ASP A 326 11.64 17.84 9.69
CA ASP A 326 12.16 16.50 9.98
C ASP A 326 12.51 15.72 8.71
N LEU A 327 11.69 15.84 7.66
CA LEU A 327 11.85 15.15 6.38
C LEU A 327 12.82 15.88 5.40
N ILE A 328 13.40 17.01 5.77
CA ILE A 328 14.54 17.58 5.04
C ILE A 328 15.74 16.62 5.08
N ALA A 329 15.85 15.80 6.12
CA ALA A 329 16.86 14.76 6.22
C ALA A 329 16.57 13.64 5.21
N PRO A 330 17.44 13.43 4.19
CA PRO A 330 17.14 12.52 3.07
C PRO A 330 16.95 11.06 3.50
N ASP A 331 17.64 10.61 4.55
CA ASP A 331 17.53 9.26 5.11
C ASP A 331 16.13 9.01 5.70
N ARG A 332 15.55 10.00 6.38
CA ARG A 332 14.21 9.91 6.95
C ARG A 332 13.13 9.90 5.87
N ALA A 333 13.25 10.82 4.91
CA ALA A 333 12.33 10.85 3.77
C ALA A 333 12.41 9.55 2.97
N ALA A 334 13.61 9.06 2.67
CA ALA A 334 13.81 7.81 1.92
C ALA A 334 13.21 6.58 2.63
N LEU A 335 13.39 6.46 3.95
CA LEU A 335 12.80 5.36 4.71
C LEU A 335 11.27 5.38 4.65
N LEU A 336 10.67 6.57 4.82
CA LEU A 336 9.22 6.74 4.76
C LEU A 336 8.69 6.44 3.36
N ALA A 337 9.37 6.94 2.33
CA ALA A 337 9.03 6.70 0.93
C ALA A 337 9.17 5.23 0.54
N GLN A 338 10.20 4.54 1.02
CA GLN A 338 10.38 3.10 0.79
C GLN A 338 9.23 2.29 1.39
N ASN A 339 8.81 2.59 2.63
CA ASN A 339 7.67 1.94 3.25
C ASN A 339 6.37 2.22 2.47
N ALA A 340 6.18 3.48 2.02
CA ALA A 340 5.01 3.88 1.24
C ALA A 340 4.96 3.19 -0.13
N TRP A 341 6.10 3.06 -0.80
CA TRP A 341 6.23 2.32 -2.05
C TRP A 341 5.87 0.84 -1.86
N GLY A 342 6.28 0.22 -0.75
CA GLY A 342 5.90 -1.15 -0.40
C GLY A 342 4.38 -1.34 -0.29
N VAL A 343 3.65 -0.34 0.24
CA VAL A 343 2.19 -0.34 0.29
C VAL A 343 1.56 -0.12 -1.09
N SER A 344 2.12 0.80 -1.89
CA SER A 344 1.59 1.15 -3.23
C SER A 344 1.85 0.07 -4.28
N SER A 345 2.91 -0.73 -4.12
CA SER A 345 3.21 -1.86 -5.01
C SER A 345 2.19 -3.00 -4.91
N GLY A 346 1.13 -2.81 -4.11
CA GLY A 346 0.00 -3.73 -4.02
C GLY A 346 0.34 -5.08 -3.39
N GLY A 347 1.45 -5.16 -2.66
CA GLY A 347 1.92 -6.42 -2.10
C GLY A 347 2.48 -7.38 -3.15
N ALA A 348 2.94 -6.89 -4.30
CA ALA A 348 3.60 -7.75 -5.29
C ALA A 348 4.78 -8.51 -4.68
N GLY A 349 5.60 -7.84 -3.84
CA GLY A 349 6.65 -8.50 -3.06
C GLY A 349 6.09 -9.53 -2.07
N PHE A 350 4.90 -9.30 -1.53
CA PHE A 350 4.22 -10.26 -0.65
C PHE A 350 3.69 -11.46 -1.45
N ALA A 351 3.16 -11.25 -2.66
CA ALA A 351 2.77 -12.36 -3.53
C ALA A 351 3.97 -13.26 -3.89
N GLU A 352 5.13 -12.66 -4.20
CA GLU A 352 6.37 -13.40 -4.42
C GLU A 352 6.83 -14.17 -3.17
N GLN A 353 6.71 -13.57 -2.00
CA GLN A 353 7.03 -14.24 -0.73
C GLN A 353 6.12 -15.44 -0.47
N ILE A 354 4.81 -15.29 -0.71
CA ILE A 354 3.86 -16.41 -0.60
C ILE A 354 4.24 -17.51 -1.58
N ALA A 355 4.53 -17.16 -2.84
CA ALA A 355 4.89 -18.13 -3.88
C ALA A 355 6.19 -18.87 -3.54
N ALA A 356 7.23 -18.17 -3.10
CA ALA A 356 8.49 -18.77 -2.66
C ALA A 356 8.29 -19.74 -1.49
N THR A 357 7.54 -19.29 -0.44
CA THR A 357 7.23 -20.16 0.71
C THR A 357 6.43 -21.38 0.30
N ALA A 358 5.50 -21.24 -0.66
CA ALA A 358 4.71 -22.37 -1.15
C ALA A 358 5.61 -23.42 -1.84
N ILE A 359 6.57 -22.98 -2.63
CA ILE A 359 7.55 -23.88 -3.27
C ILE A 359 8.45 -24.54 -2.22
N ASP A 360 8.96 -23.78 -1.24
CA ASP A 360 9.82 -24.33 -0.18
C ASP A 360 9.10 -25.40 0.64
N VAL A 361 7.83 -25.17 1.02
CA VAL A 361 7.00 -26.13 1.73
C VAL A 361 6.73 -27.38 0.89
N PHE A 362 6.47 -27.20 -0.40
CA PHE A 362 6.26 -28.30 -1.34
C PHE A 362 7.53 -29.15 -1.50
N ASP A 363 8.70 -28.52 -1.66
CA ASP A 363 9.97 -29.21 -1.85
C ASP A 363 10.41 -29.95 -0.58
N ALA A 364 10.18 -29.37 0.60
CA ALA A 364 10.43 -30.03 1.88
C ALA A 364 9.62 -31.34 2.01
N ARG A 365 8.33 -31.31 1.66
CA ARG A 365 7.49 -32.51 1.65
C ARG A 365 7.94 -33.57 0.66
N ALA A 366 8.27 -33.15 -0.56
CA ALA A 366 8.76 -34.08 -1.58
C ALA A 366 10.08 -34.79 -1.17
N ALA A 367 10.89 -34.12 -0.36
CA ALA A 367 12.13 -34.69 0.19
C ALA A 367 11.89 -35.66 1.36
N GLU A 368 10.76 -35.55 2.06
CA GLU A 368 10.36 -36.49 3.14
C GLU A 368 9.72 -37.77 2.59
N GLU A 369 9.11 -37.71 1.40
CA GLU A 369 8.42 -38.84 0.75
C GLU A 369 9.34 -39.69 -0.15
N GLY A 370 10.55 -39.20 -0.49
CA GLY A 370 11.56 -39.87 -1.35
C GLY A 370 12.70 -40.48 -0.58
#